data_1d56c45e1d99fb2a41f4634330096660
#
_entry.id   1d56c45e1d99fb2a41f4634330096660
#
_cell.length_a   1.000
_cell.length_b   1.000
_cell.length_c   1.000
_cell.angle_alpha   90.00
_cell.angle_beta   90.00
_cell.angle_gamma   90.00
#
_symmetry.space_group_name_H-M   'P 1'
#
loop_
_entity.id
_entity.type
_entity.pdbx_description
1 polymer ?
#
loop_
_entity_poly.entity_id
_entity_poly.type
_entity_poly.pdbx_seq_one_letter_code
_entity_poly.pdbx_strand_id
1 'polypeptide(L)'
;TGVSLSIEELQFFIRLAEQHQIHLLVDETYSEIPIGKTPLPVAASLSKWAISICSLSKSYGLPGIRLGWLINKDKELMEKLLAGKEQIYICNSIVDEEIAYQAMCKKDSILSLVRKNLEINFAILNKWMLEEKNLQFVMPDGGVVVFPKMNEDIDENKFYEVLNKKY
;
A
#
# COMPACT_ATOMS: atom_id res chain seq x y z
N THR A 1 -3.67 -7.90 -1.45
CA THR A 1 -3.47 -9.33 -1.21
C THR A 1 -2.44 -9.63 -0.11
N GLY A 2 -1.73 -8.62 0.39
CA GLY A 2 -0.79 -8.74 1.49
C GLY A 2 0.61 -9.26 1.12
N VAL A 3 0.93 -9.34 -0.17
CA VAL A 3 2.26 -9.73 -0.65
C VAL A 3 3.00 -8.49 -1.15
N SER A 4 4.24 -8.32 -0.72
CA SER A 4 5.12 -7.23 -1.10
C SER A 4 6.19 -7.71 -2.08
N LEU A 5 6.66 -6.82 -2.95
CA LEU A 5 7.85 -7.10 -3.78
C LEU A 5 9.09 -7.28 -2.92
N SER A 6 10.04 -8.08 -3.40
CA SER A 6 11.41 -8.06 -2.92
C SER A 6 12.21 -6.92 -3.57
N ILE A 7 13.39 -6.62 -3.04
CA ILE A 7 14.25 -5.59 -3.65
C ILE A 7 14.73 -6.02 -5.04
N GLU A 8 14.98 -7.31 -5.24
CA GLU A 8 15.41 -7.90 -6.51
C GLU A 8 14.32 -7.78 -7.56
N GLU A 9 13.06 -8.04 -7.20
CA GLU A 9 11.89 -7.87 -8.08
C GLU A 9 11.68 -6.41 -8.43
N LEU A 10 11.73 -5.49 -7.45
CA LEU A 10 11.62 -4.06 -7.72
C LEU A 10 12.70 -3.60 -8.69
N GLN A 11 13.96 -3.98 -8.46
CA GLN A 11 15.07 -3.66 -9.35
C GLN A 11 14.93 -4.30 -10.74
N PHE A 12 14.36 -5.48 -10.84
CA PHE A 12 14.06 -6.13 -12.11
C PHE A 12 13.07 -5.30 -12.94
N PHE A 13 11.96 -4.88 -12.34
CA PHE A 13 10.97 -4.03 -13.01
C PHE A 13 11.54 -2.66 -13.39
N ILE A 14 12.38 -2.06 -12.54
CA ILE A 14 13.06 -0.80 -12.85
C ILE A 14 13.98 -0.97 -14.08
N ARG A 15 14.79 -2.03 -14.15
CA ARG A 15 15.63 -2.30 -15.33
C ARG A 15 14.83 -2.48 -16.61
N LEU A 16 13.68 -3.16 -16.55
CA LEU A 16 12.78 -3.27 -17.70
C LEU A 16 12.24 -1.90 -18.13
N ALA A 17 11.81 -1.07 -17.18
CA ALA A 17 11.34 0.27 -17.46
C ALA A 17 12.41 1.14 -18.14
N GLU A 18 13.66 1.07 -17.66
CA GLU A 18 14.81 1.75 -18.24
C GLU A 18 15.13 1.25 -19.66
N GLN A 19 15.18 -0.07 -19.84
CA GLN A 19 15.47 -0.69 -21.14
C GLN A 19 14.46 -0.29 -22.22
N HIS A 20 13.18 -0.22 -21.85
CA HIS A 20 12.11 0.12 -22.78
C HIS A 20 11.71 1.60 -22.78
N GLN A 21 12.38 2.43 -21.97
CA GLN A 21 12.10 3.85 -21.83
C GLN A 21 10.62 4.16 -21.51
N ILE A 22 10.03 3.34 -20.64
CA ILE A 22 8.66 3.50 -20.14
C ILE A 22 8.68 3.83 -18.65
N HIS A 23 7.67 4.56 -18.18
CA HIS A 23 7.56 4.84 -16.77
C HIS A 23 6.91 3.68 -16.02
N LEU A 24 7.54 3.28 -14.90
CA LEU A 24 7.03 2.32 -13.94
C LEU A 24 6.34 3.07 -12.80
N LEU A 25 5.03 2.94 -12.69
CA LEU A 25 4.28 3.47 -11.56
C LEU A 25 4.29 2.45 -10.43
N VAL A 26 4.80 2.84 -9.26
CA VAL A 26 4.90 1.99 -8.07
C VAL A 26 4.00 2.55 -6.98
N ASP A 27 2.95 1.80 -6.63
CA ASP A 27 2.10 2.13 -5.50
C ASP A 27 2.74 1.67 -4.18
N GLU A 28 3.20 2.65 -3.42
CA GLU A 28 3.90 2.47 -2.14
C GLU A 28 3.01 2.73 -0.93
N THR A 29 1.68 2.75 -1.11
CA THR A 29 0.72 3.10 -0.04
C THR A 29 0.85 2.22 1.20
N TYR A 30 1.32 0.99 1.06
CA TYR A 30 1.57 0.04 2.15
C TYR A 30 3.06 -0.19 2.47
N SER A 31 3.98 0.47 1.79
CA SER A 31 5.43 0.20 1.88
C SER A 31 6.00 0.38 3.29
N GLU A 32 5.42 1.27 4.09
CA GLU A 32 5.89 1.60 5.43
C GLU A 32 5.44 0.60 6.52
N ILE A 33 4.60 -0.38 6.17
CA ILE A 33 4.06 -1.37 7.11
C ILE A 33 4.28 -2.83 6.67
N PRO A 34 5.54 -3.21 6.39
CA PRO A 34 5.88 -4.62 6.19
C PRO A 34 5.79 -5.40 7.51
N ILE A 35 5.56 -6.71 7.42
CA ILE A 35 5.54 -7.61 8.57
C ILE A 35 6.88 -8.34 8.62
N GLY A 36 7.64 -8.18 9.71
CA GLY A 36 8.92 -8.88 9.91
C GLY A 36 10.04 -8.49 8.92
N LYS A 37 9.88 -7.40 8.18
CA LYS A 37 10.84 -6.91 7.17
C LYS A 37 11.07 -5.41 7.34
N THR A 38 12.16 -4.91 6.77
CA THR A 38 12.38 -3.47 6.60
C THR A 38 11.66 -2.96 5.35
N PRO A 39 11.11 -1.74 5.36
CA PRO A 39 10.57 -1.11 4.15
C PRO A 39 11.61 -1.06 3.03
N LEU A 40 11.13 -1.24 1.80
CA LEU A 40 11.97 -1.03 0.62
C LEU A 40 12.29 0.46 0.43
N PRO A 41 13.40 0.79 -0.25
CA PRO A 41 13.65 2.17 -0.66
C PRO A 41 12.55 2.65 -1.60
N VAL A 42 12.23 3.95 -1.54
CA VAL A 42 11.30 4.60 -2.45
C VAL A 42 11.75 4.37 -3.89
N ALA A 43 10.92 3.80 -4.75
CA ALA A 43 11.30 3.40 -6.11
C ALA A 43 11.82 4.58 -6.94
N ALA A 44 11.21 5.76 -6.80
CA ALA A 44 11.68 6.99 -7.42
C ALA A 44 13.11 7.39 -7.01
N SER A 45 13.60 6.89 -5.86
CA SER A 45 15.00 7.12 -5.45
C SER A 45 15.99 6.26 -6.22
N LEU A 46 15.55 5.20 -6.87
CA LEU A 46 16.39 4.26 -7.60
C LEU A 46 16.53 4.62 -9.08
N SER A 47 15.50 5.18 -9.72
CA SER A 47 15.50 5.51 -11.13
C SER A 47 14.59 6.68 -11.47
N LYS A 48 14.96 7.48 -12.49
CA LYS A 48 14.08 8.50 -13.08
C LYS A 48 12.88 7.90 -13.83
N TRP A 49 12.94 6.63 -14.19
CA TRP A 49 11.85 5.90 -14.84
C TRP A 49 10.82 5.34 -13.85
N ALA A 50 11.12 5.37 -12.54
CA ALA A 50 10.19 4.97 -11.52
C ALA A 50 9.44 6.18 -10.94
N ILE A 51 8.12 6.09 -10.90
CA ILE A 51 7.23 7.07 -10.28
C ILE A 51 6.66 6.40 -9.02
N SER A 52 6.99 6.92 -7.85
CA SER A 52 6.41 6.46 -6.59
C SER A 52 5.15 7.23 -6.27
N ILE A 53 4.07 6.51 -5.96
CA ILE A 53 2.84 7.09 -5.43
C ILE A 53 2.59 6.56 -4.02
N CYS A 54 2.11 7.43 -3.14
CA CYS A 54 1.77 7.05 -1.78
C CYS A 54 0.67 7.97 -1.23
N SER A 55 0.08 7.59 -0.10
CA SER A 55 -0.91 8.40 0.60
C SER A 55 -0.85 8.20 2.11
N LEU A 56 -1.45 9.13 2.84
CA LEU A 56 -1.63 9.02 4.29
C LEU A 56 -2.78 8.09 4.69
N SER A 57 -3.52 7.57 3.71
CA SER A 57 -4.77 6.82 3.95
C SER A 57 -4.58 5.47 4.63
N LYS A 58 -3.46 4.76 4.37
CA LYS A 58 -3.24 3.37 4.83
C LYS A 58 -2.16 3.29 5.91
N SER A 59 -0.90 3.39 5.53
CA SER A 59 0.22 3.25 6.47
C SER A 59 0.17 4.25 7.62
N TYR A 60 -0.42 5.42 7.44
CA TYR A 60 -0.52 6.46 8.47
C TYR A 60 -1.89 6.56 9.14
N GLY A 61 -2.88 5.77 8.70
CA GLY A 61 -4.20 5.71 9.33
C GLY A 61 -5.05 6.96 9.18
N LEU A 62 -4.80 7.80 8.17
CA LEU A 62 -5.48 9.07 7.93
C LEU A 62 -6.27 9.09 6.61
N PRO A 63 -7.24 8.17 6.39
CA PRO A 63 -7.96 8.09 5.12
C PRO A 63 -8.88 9.29 4.87
N GLY A 64 -9.33 9.97 5.93
CA GLY A 64 -10.30 11.06 5.84
C GLY A 64 -9.74 12.36 5.26
N ILE A 65 -8.45 12.61 5.38
CA ILE A 65 -7.83 13.86 4.91
C ILE A 65 -7.59 13.91 3.39
N ARG A 66 -7.82 12.82 2.68
CA ARG A 66 -7.76 12.71 1.22
C ARG A 66 -6.47 13.23 0.59
N LEU A 67 -5.32 12.98 1.22
CA LEU A 67 -4.02 13.49 0.78
C LEU A 67 -3.06 12.34 0.43
N GLY A 68 -2.37 12.50 -0.68
CA GLY A 68 -1.32 11.63 -1.16
C GLY A 68 -0.27 12.43 -1.94
N TRP A 69 0.77 11.77 -2.37
CA TRP A 69 1.84 12.39 -3.14
C TRP A 69 2.35 11.48 -4.24
N LEU A 70 3.02 12.11 -5.19
CA LEU A 70 3.73 11.49 -6.28
C LEU A 70 5.16 12.04 -6.28
N ILE A 71 6.13 11.16 -6.49
CA ILE A 71 7.56 11.51 -6.51
C ILE A 71 8.20 10.94 -7.76
N ASN A 72 9.02 11.75 -8.42
CA ASN A 72 9.94 11.31 -9.46
C ASN A 72 11.19 12.22 -9.48
N LYS A 73 12.32 11.72 -9.99
CA LYS A 73 13.57 12.49 -10.14
C LYS A 73 13.60 13.38 -11.37
N ASP A 74 12.80 13.10 -12.38
CA ASP A 74 12.72 13.86 -13.61
C ASP A 74 11.87 15.12 -13.42
N LYS A 75 12.52 16.28 -13.41
CA LYS A 75 11.86 17.57 -13.18
C LYS A 75 10.87 17.91 -14.31
N GLU A 76 11.22 17.60 -15.55
CA GLU A 76 10.34 17.88 -16.69
C GLU A 76 9.05 17.05 -16.61
N LEU A 77 9.18 15.77 -16.23
CA LEU A 77 8.02 14.93 -15.97
C LEU A 77 7.18 15.47 -14.80
N MET A 78 7.82 15.89 -13.72
CA MET A 78 7.11 16.45 -12.57
C MET A 78 6.34 17.74 -12.91
N GLU A 79 6.90 18.60 -13.74
CA GLU A 79 6.19 19.80 -14.23
C GLU A 79 4.97 19.44 -15.09
N LYS A 80 5.09 18.44 -15.98
CA LYS A 80 3.96 17.93 -16.77
C LYS A 80 2.87 17.33 -15.90
N LEU A 81 3.26 16.57 -14.89
CA LEU A 81 2.30 15.96 -13.94
C LEU A 81 1.62 17.02 -13.08
N LEU A 82 2.34 18.06 -12.66
CA LEU A 82 1.76 19.18 -11.93
C LEU A 82 0.75 19.94 -12.81
N ALA A 83 1.11 20.27 -14.05
CA ALA A 83 0.20 20.91 -14.99
C ALA A 83 -1.07 20.07 -15.23
N GLY A 84 -0.93 18.74 -15.35
CA GLY A 84 -2.06 17.83 -15.46
C GLY A 84 -2.93 17.80 -14.20
N LYS A 85 -2.30 17.79 -13.02
CA LYS A 85 -3.01 17.87 -11.72
C LYS A 85 -3.85 19.14 -11.62
N GLU A 86 -3.30 20.28 -12.02
CA GLU A 86 -3.99 21.59 -11.95
C GLU A 86 -5.25 21.65 -12.81
N GLN A 87 -5.32 20.86 -13.90
CA GLN A 87 -6.54 20.75 -14.72
C GLN A 87 -7.66 19.94 -14.04
N ILE A 88 -7.30 19.07 -13.11
CA ILE A 88 -8.24 18.17 -12.42
C ILE A 88 -8.56 18.72 -11.04
N TYR A 89 -7.54 19.25 -10.36
CA TYR A 89 -7.59 19.59 -8.95
C TYR A 89 -6.52 20.64 -8.62
N ILE A 90 -6.94 21.87 -8.38
CA ILE A 90 -6.02 23.03 -8.24
C ILE A 90 -5.17 22.90 -6.97
N CYS A 91 -5.81 22.72 -5.80
CA CYS A 91 -5.12 22.61 -4.51
C CYS A 91 -5.90 21.71 -3.55
N ASN A 92 -5.20 21.19 -2.55
CA ASN A 92 -5.82 20.49 -1.45
C ASN A 92 -6.43 21.48 -0.43
N SER A 93 -7.23 20.96 0.51
CA SER A 93 -7.64 21.72 1.67
C SER A 93 -6.42 22.07 2.53
N ILE A 94 -6.25 23.34 2.86
CA ILE A 94 -5.14 23.79 3.72
C ILE A 94 -5.20 23.16 5.12
N VAL A 95 -6.40 22.85 5.61
CA VAL A 95 -6.57 22.17 6.91
C VAL A 95 -6.05 20.74 6.83
N ASP A 96 -6.34 20.03 5.73
CA ASP A 96 -5.88 18.67 5.52
C ASP A 96 -4.36 18.62 5.30
N GLU A 97 -3.79 19.62 4.61
CA GLU A 97 -2.35 19.77 4.45
C GLU A 97 -1.64 20.03 5.79
N GLU A 98 -2.20 20.85 6.67
CA GLU A 98 -1.66 21.08 8.01
C GLU A 98 -1.71 19.79 8.86
N ILE A 99 -2.81 19.05 8.83
CA ILE A 99 -2.90 17.76 9.51
C ILE A 99 -1.86 16.78 8.95
N ALA A 100 -1.69 16.73 7.63
CA ALA A 100 -0.70 15.91 6.98
C ALA A 100 0.72 16.29 7.40
N TYR A 101 1.03 17.58 7.45
CA TYR A 101 2.32 18.08 7.90
C TYR A 101 2.62 17.65 9.34
N GLN A 102 1.68 17.85 10.26
CA GLN A 102 1.82 17.43 11.65
C GLN A 102 1.99 15.91 11.79
N ALA A 103 1.29 15.12 10.97
CA ALA A 103 1.45 13.67 10.93
C ALA A 103 2.86 13.28 10.43
N MET A 104 3.35 13.92 9.38
CA MET A 104 4.69 13.65 8.84
C MET A 104 5.80 14.06 9.83
N CYS A 105 5.63 15.12 10.59
CA CYS A 105 6.54 15.49 11.68
C CYS A 105 6.59 14.43 12.80
N LYS A 106 5.54 13.63 12.95
CA LYS A 106 5.44 12.53 13.93
C LYS A 106 5.46 11.14 13.27
N LYS A 107 5.95 11.05 12.04
CA LYS A 107 5.95 9.84 11.21
C LYS A 107 6.35 8.60 11.99
N ASP A 108 7.51 8.61 12.63
CA ASP A 108 8.07 7.42 13.30
C ASP A 108 7.20 6.93 14.45
N SER A 109 6.63 7.86 15.21
CA SER A 109 5.72 7.54 16.32
C SER A 109 4.42 6.91 15.81
N ILE A 110 3.83 7.46 14.74
CA ILE A 110 2.62 6.93 14.11
C ILE A 110 2.89 5.52 13.56
N LEU A 111 3.95 5.37 12.78
CA LEU A 111 4.29 4.09 12.16
C LEU A 111 4.63 3.01 13.20
N SER A 112 5.31 3.38 14.29
CA SER A 112 5.59 2.46 15.40
C SER A 112 4.30 1.90 16.01
N LEU A 113 3.31 2.76 16.26
CA LEU A 113 2.01 2.34 16.77
C LEU A 113 1.26 1.45 15.79
N VAL A 114 1.23 1.86 14.51
CA VAL A 114 0.54 1.09 13.44
C VAL A 114 1.17 -0.28 13.28
N ARG A 115 2.50 -0.38 13.21
CA ARG A 115 3.22 -1.65 13.09
C ARG A 115 2.96 -2.57 14.29
N LYS A 116 3.02 -2.04 15.51
CA LYS A 116 2.69 -2.81 16.72
C LYS A 116 1.28 -3.40 16.67
N ASN A 117 0.28 -2.59 16.29
CA ASN A 117 -1.10 -3.07 16.16
C ASN A 117 -1.23 -4.10 15.03
N LEU A 118 -0.53 -3.90 13.92
CA LEU A 118 -0.50 -4.84 12.80
C LEU A 118 0.07 -6.19 13.22
N GLU A 119 1.17 -6.22 13.96
CA GLU A 119 1.79 -7.47 14.49
C GLU A 119 0.82 -8.23 15.41
N ILE A 120 0.13 -7.52 16.30
CA ILE A 120 -0.86 -8.14 17.20
C ILE A 120 -2.02 -8.74 16.40
N ASN A 121 -2.59 -7.97 15.48
CA ASN A 121 -3.72 -8.40 14.66
C ASN A 121 -3.32 -9.56 13.72
N PHE A 122 -2.10 -9.49 13.17
CA PHE A 122 -1.56 -10.56 12.33
C PHE A 122 -1.39 -11.86 13.12
N ALA A 123 -0.90 -11.81 14.35
CA ALA A 123 -0.78 -12.99 15.18
C ALA A 123 -2.15 -13.67 15.46
N ILE A 124 -3.20 -12.86 15.71
CA ILE A 124 -4.58 -13.36 15.90
C ILE A 124 -5.09 -14.00 14.60
N LEU A 125 -4.94 -13.30 13.46
CA LEU A 125 -5.35 -13.80 12.15
C LEU A 125 -4.63 -15.11 11.80
N ASN A 126 -3.32 -15.15 11.98
CA ASN A 126 -2.51 -16.31 11.67
C ASN A 126 -2.92 -17.53 12.49
N LYS A 127 -3.17 -17.33 13.79
CA LYS A 127 -3.67 -18.41 14.65
C LYS A 127 -5.01 -18.96 14.14
N TRP A 128 -5.95 -18.08 13.81
CA TRP A 128 -7.25 -18.48 13.26
C TRP A 128 -7.10 -19.21 11.92
N MET A 129 -6.27 -18.72 11.01
CA MET A 129 -6.06 -19.35 9.69
C MET A 129 -5.42 -20.74 9.79
N LEU A 130 -4.58 -21.00 10.80
CA LEU A 130 -4.01 -22.34 11.02
C LEU A 130 -5.07 -23.37 11.50
N GLU A 131 -6.14 -22.92 12.13
CA GLU A 131 -7.24 -23.75 12.62
C GLU A 131 -8.36 -23.89 11.56
N GLU A 132 -8.43 -22.95 10.58
CA GLU A 132 -9.46 -22.90 9.55
C GLU A 132 -9.19 -23.96 8.46
N LYS A 133 -10.21 -24.77 8.14
CA LYS A 133 -10.09 -25.88 7.19
C LYS A 133 -10.71 -25.59 5.82
N ASN A 134 -11.58 -24.58 5.75
CA ASN A 134 -12.34 -24.25 4.57
C ASN A 134 -11.67 -23.17 3.70
N LEU A 135 -10.59 -22.56 4.21
CA LEU A 135 -9.88 -21.48 3.55
C LEU A 135 -8.40 -21.81 3.38
N GLN A 136 -7.86 -21.36 2.26
CA GLN A 136 -6.43 -21.36 1.97
C GLN A 136 -5.97 -19.92 1.82
N PHE A 137 -4.77 -19.59 2.26
CA PHE A 137 -4.23 -18.25 2.09
C PHE A 137 -2.72 -18.25 1.92
N VAL A 138 -2.23 -17.25 1.20
CA VAL A 138 -0.81 -16.93 1.15
C VAL A 138 -0.50 -16.05 2.37
N MET A 139 0.54 -16.44 3.13
CA MET A 139 0.97 -15.66 4.29
C MET A 139 1.29 -14.22 3.87
N PRO A 140 0.58 -13.22 4.41
CA PRO A 140 0.89 -11.83 4.09
C PRO A 140 2.22 -11.42 4.73
N ASP A 141 2.97 -10.60 4.01
CA ASP A 141 4.24 -10.04 4.47
C ASP A 141 4.22 -8.50 4.58
N GLY A 142 3.03 -7.92 4.45
CA GLY A 142 2.80 -6.48 4.62
C GLY A 142 1.36 -6.05 4.41
N GLY A 143 1.09 -4.80 4.73
CA GLY A 143 -0.22 -4.18 4.57
C GLY A 143 -1.25 -4.62 5.62
N VAL A 144 -2.52 -4.32 5.36
CA VAL A 144 -3.65 -4.55 6.28
C VAL A 144 -4.74 -5.43 5.65
N VAL A 145 -4.42 -6.09 4.55
CA VAL A 145 -5.38 -6.89 3.77
C VAL A 145 -4.83 -8.29 3.55
N VAL A 146 -5.68 -9.28 3.76
CA VAL A 146 -5.44 -10.67 3.37
C VAL A 146 -6.56 -11.11 2.44
N PHE A 147 -6.24 -12.00 1.51
CA PHE A 147 -7.19 -12.51 0.53
C PHE A 147 -7.19 -14.05 0.53
N PRO A 148 -7.93 -14.68 1.45
CA PRO A 148 -8.06 -16.14 1.49
C PRO A 148 -8.85 -16.65 0.28
N LYS A 149 -8.49 -17.84 -0.21
CA LYS A 149 -9.26 -18.60 -1.20
C LYS A 149 -10.13 -19.63 -0.49
N MET A 150 -11.40 -19.70 -0.82
CA MET A 150 -12.27 -20.80 -0.37
C MET A 150 -11.85 -22.12 -1.04
N ASN A 151 -12.00 -23.23 -0.32
CA ASN A 151 -11.78 -24.54 -0.91
C ASN A 151 -12.80 -24.81 -2.03
N GLU A 152 -12.42 -25.61 -3.02
CA GLU A 152 -13.19 -25.83 -4.24
C GLU A 152 -14.52 -26.58 -4.03
N ASP A 153 -14.67 -27.23 -2.90
CA ASP A 153 -15.91 -27.94 -2.49
C ASP A 153 -16.97 -27.00 -1.87
N ILE A 154 -16.65 -25.73 -1.67
CA ILE A 154 -17.57 -24.73 -1.10
C ILE A 154 -18.32 -24.02 -2.21
N ASP A 155 -19.66 -24.10 -2.16
CA ASP A 155 -20.54 -23.31 -3.03
C ASP A 155 -20.52 -21.83 -2.59
N GLU A 156 -19.83 -20.99 -3.38
CA GLU A 156 -19.68 -19.56 -3.11
C GLU A 156 -21.03 -18.84 -3.01
N ASN A 157 -21.97 -19.15 -3.88
CA ASN A 157 -23.29 -18.49 -3.90
C ASN A 157 -24.04 -18.79 -2.60
N LYS A 158 -24.05 -20.04 -2.20
CA LYS A 158 -24.68 -20.45 -0.94
C LYS A 158 -23.98 -19.84 0.28
N PHE A 159 -22.66 -19.74 0.24
CA PHE A 159 -21.88 -19.06 1.30
C PHE A 159 -22.30 -17.59 1.43
N TYR A 160 -22.35 -16.84 0.32
CA TYR A 160 -22.77 -15.44 0.34
C TYR A 160 -24.24 -15.24 0.74
N GLU A 161 -25.14 -16.14 0.31
CA GLU A 161 -26.52 -16.11 0.76
C GLU A 161 -26.65 -16.27 2.29
N VAL A 162 -25.92 -17.21 2.86
CA VAL A 162 -25.93 -17.46 4.32
C VAL A 162 -25.33 -16.29 5.07
N LEU A 163 -24.20 -15.76 4.58
CA LEU A 163 -23.53 -14.60 5.18
C LEU A 163 -24.48 -13.39 5.24
N ASN A 164 -25.09 -13.04 4.10
CA ASN A 164 -26.00 -11.89 4.01
C ASN A 164 -27.32 -12.05 4.79
N LYS A 165 -27.74 -13.28 5.10
CA LYS A 165 -28.98 -13.52 5.87
C LYS A 165 -28.76 -13.55 7.37
N LYS A 166 -27.54 -13.86 7.82
CA LYS A 166 -27.24 -14.07 9.25
C LYS A 166 -26.41 -12.97 9.89
N TYR A 167 -25.70 -12.18 9.10
CA TYR A 167 -24.76 -11.14 9.53
C TYR A 167 -24.95 -9.86 8.72
#